data_645066f61ef267ed527a06383caa8996
#
_entry.id   645066f61ef267ed527a06383caa8996
#
_cell.length_a   1.000
_cell.length_b   1.000
_cell.length_c   1.000
_cell.angle_alpha   90.00
_cell.angle_beta   90.00
_cell.angle_gamma   90.00
#
_symmetry.space_group_name_H-M   'P 1'
#
loop_
_entity.id
_entity.type
_entity.pdbx_description
1 polymer ?
#
loop_
_entity_poly.entity_id
_entity_poly.type
_entity_poly.pdbx_seq_one_letter_code
_entity_poly.pdbx_strand_id
1 'polypeptide(L)'
;MKHPLGIFAGPLAVALALLSSAPASAQVAIVEGGAHYSLNVISMRDIPFRTVVRQQYDYSCGSAALATLLSYHYGLRVNEAQVFKSMYANGDQAKIRQVGFSLLDMKRYLESRGLAADGYRASFDQLAAAKAPALLVVRTGTYRHFVVLKGVRDDKVLIGDPALGLKVYDRQEFMQMWNGIAFAIHDSPTRDPSYNREEEWRPWATAPLGMPLDDRSLSAFTRELPPIYQITDIISLDPIFR
;
A
#
# COMPACT_ATOMS: atom_id res chain seq x y z
N MET A 1 41.05 -63.91 -16.63
CA MET A 1 41.73 -62.70 -16.17
C MET A 1 41.26 -61.52 -16.97
N LYS A 2 40.25 -60.75 -16.46
CA LYS A 2 39.85 -59.44 -16.96
C LYS A 2 39.08 -58.75 -15.82
N HIS A 3 39.68 -57.73 -15.22
CA HIS A 3 39.04 -56.89 -14.24
C HIS A 3 38.19 -55.81 -14.95
N PRO A 4 36.97 -55.53 -14.55
CA PRO A 4 36.30 -54.29 -14.98
C PRO A 4 36.57 -53.20 -13.96
N LEU A 5 36.97 -52.03 -14.45
CA LEU A 5 37.05 -50.76 -13.75
C LEU A 5 35.65 -50.32 -13.28
N GLY A 6 35.47 -50.14 -11.97
CA GLY A 6 34.29 -49.49 -11.41
C GLY A 6 34.46 -47.96 -11.48
N ILE A 7 33.56 -47.32 -12.18
CA ILE A 7 33.44 -45.85 -12.20
C ILE A 7 32.61 -45.43 -11.01
N PHE A 8 33.22 -44.81 -9.99
CA PHE A 8 32.50 -44.12 -8.90
C PHE A 8 32.01 -42.77 -9.41
N ALA A 9 30.71 -42.68 -9.68
CA ALA A 9 30.05 -41.41 -9.86
C ALA A 9 29.63 -40.86 -8.48
N GLY A 10 30.39 -39.91 -7.99
CA GLY A 10 29.99 -39.16 -6.77
C GLY A 10 28.81 -38.23 -7.04
N PRO A 11 27.88 -38.10 -6.10
CA PRO A 11 26.77 -37.19 -6.26
C PRO A 11 27.23 -35.73 -6.13
N LEU A 12 27.10 -34.98 -7.21
CA LEU A 12 27.27 -33.53 -7.23
C LEU A 12 26.10 -32.90 -6.44
N ALA A 13 26.34 -32.56 -5.19
CA ALA A 13 25.39 -31.84 -4.37
C ALA A 13 25.30 -30.38 -4.86
N VAL A 14 24.30 -30.11 -5.68
CA VAL A 14 23.93 -28.75 -6.05
C VAL A 14 23.25 -28.11 -4.81
N ALA A 15 24.03 -27.32 -4.07
CA ALA A 15 23.49 -26.45 -3.01
C ALA A 15 22.72 -25.31 -3.68
N LEU A 16 21.41 -25.47 -3.79
CA LEU A 16 20.50 -24.42 -4.21
C LEU A 16 20.40 -23.42 -3.07
N ALA A 17 21.20 -22.35 -3.12
CA ALA A 17 21.09 -21.22 -2.21
C ALA A 17 19.75 -20.53 -2.47
N LEU A 18 18.77 -20.79 -1.61
CA LEU A 18 17.54 -20.02 -1.52
C LEU A 18 17.90 -18.60 -1.09
N LEU A 19 18.04 -17.71 -2.07
CA LEU A 19 18.10 -16.28 -1.86
C LEU A 19 16.75 -15.83 -1.32
N SER A 20 16.60 -15.89 -0.01
CA SER A 20 15.52 -15.19 0.69
C SER A 20 15.76 -13.69 0.48
N SER A 21 15.00 -13.06 -0.41
CA SER A 21 14.96 -11.62 -0.56
C SER A 21 14.33 -11.01 0.71
N ALA A 22 15.14 -10.77 1.72
CA ALA A 22 14.73 -9.90 2.82
C ALA A 22 14.48 -8.49 2.24
N PRO A 23 13.44 -7.77 2.72
CA PRO A 23 13.24 -6.40 2.30
C PRO A 23 14.51 -5.60 2.62
N ALA A 24 15.14 -5.04 1.59
CA ALA A 24 16.31 -4.20 1.76
C ALA A 24 15.90 -2.91 2.49
N SER A 25 16.12 -2.86 3.79
CA SER A 25 16.06 -1.60 4.52
C SER A 25 17.34 -0.84 4.22
N ALA A 26 17.24 0.29 3.52
CA ALA A 26 18.37 1.17 3.31
C ALA A 26 18.72 1.82 4.65
N GLN A 27 19.89 1.48 5.18
CA GLN A 27 20.46 2.12 6.38
C GLN A 27 21.56 3.06 5.93
N VAL A 28 21.45 4.32 6.33
CA VAL A 28 22.54 5.30 6.18
C VAL A 28 23.30 5.36 7.50
N ALA A 29 24.57 4.98 7.47
CA ALA A 29 25.46 5.16 8.61
C ALA A 29 26.10 6.55 8.54
N ILE A 30 25.86 7.38 9.54
CA ILE A 30 26.52 8.67 9.71
C ILE A 30 27.56 8.50 10.82
N VAL A 31 28.81 8.84 10.52
CA VAL A 31 29.90 8.85 11.51
C VAL A 31 30.30 10.29 11.74
N GLU A 32 30.01 10.80 12.91
CA GLU A 32 30.39 12.17 13.31
C GLU A 32 30.95 12.15 14.73
N GLY A 33 32.15 12.71 14.92
CA GLY A 33 32.79 12.82 16.25
C GLY A 33 33.04 11.49 16.96
N GLY A 34 33.20 10.37 16.22
CA GLY A 34 33.38 9.03 16.79
C GLY A 34 32.09 8.31 17.20
N ALA A 35 30.93 8.92 17.02
CA ALA A 35 29.62 8.29 17.22
C ALA A 35 29.10 7.70 15.91
N HIS A 36 28.52 6.50 15.99
CA HIS A 36 27.88 5.80 14.86
C HIS A 36 26.39 5.93 14.97
N TYR A 37 25.76 6.58 13.99
CA TYR A 37 24.31 6.71 13.89
C TYR A 37 23.81 5.85 12.73
N SER A 38 22.82 5.00 12.97
CA SER A 38 22.11 4.24 11.93
C SER A 38 20.73 4.84 11.72
N LEU A 39 20.50 5.41 10.55
CA LEU A 39 19.21 5.96 10.17
C LEU A 39 18.50 5.01 9.21
N ASN A 40 17.27 4.62 9.55
CA ASN A 40 16.40 3.90 8.63
C ASN A 40 15.81 4.90 7.63
N VAL A 41 16.21 4.81 6.39
CA VAL A 41 15.71 5.66 5.31
C VAL A 41 14.55 4.95 4.60
N ILE A 42 13.41 5.64 4.53
CA ILE A 42 12.25 5.17 3.76
C ILE A 42 12.35 5.78 2.37
N SER A 43 12.23 4.94 1.33
CA SER A 43 12.17 5.41 -0.06
C SER A 43 11.00 6.37 -0.24
N MET A 44 11.18 7.44 -1.02
CA MET A 44 10.08 8.34 -1.38
C MET A 44 8.89 7.61 -2.01
N ARG A 45 9.15 6.54 -2.74
CA ARG A 45 8.12 5.67 -3.31
C ARG A 45 7.30 4.94 -2.24
N ASP A 46 7.88 4.70 -1.07
CA ASP A 46 7.25 3.93 0.00
C ASP A 46 6.59 4.83 1.06
N ILE A 47 6.88 6.12 1.04
CA ILE A 47 6.26 7.09 1.95
C ILE A 47 4.72 7.02 1.91
N PRO A 48 4.04 7.02 0.75
CA PRO A 48 2.58 6.93 0.69
C PRO A 48 2.02 5.59 1.21
N PHE A 49 2.85 4.57 1.31
CA PHE A 49 2.46 3.24 1.79
C PHE A 49 2.76 2.99 3.28
N ARG A 50 3.18 4.00 4.04
CA ARG A 50 3.51 3.84 5.47
C ARG A 50 2.35 3.32 6.31
N THR A 51 1.12 3.64 5.93
CA THR A 51 -0.12 3.21 6.58
C THR A 51 -1.12 2.60 5.60
N VAL A 52 -0.61 2.11 4.49
CA VAL A 52 -1.38 1.41 3.45
C VAL A 52 -0.60 0.17 3.04
N VAL A 53 -1.25 -0.97 3.06
CA VAL A 53 -0.67 -2.21 2.54
C VAL A 53 -0.70 -2.16 1.01
N ARG A 54 0.49 -2.23 0.38
CA ARG A 54 0.61 -2.25 -1.08
C ARG A 54 0.15 -3.61 -1.61
N GLN A 55 -0.71 -3.62 -2.63
CA GLN A 55 -1.11 -4.84 -3.31
C GLN A 55 0.05 -5.46 -4.09
N GLN A 56 0.10 -6.79 -4.14
CA GLN A 56 1.14 -7.54 -4.84
C GLN A 56 0.70 -8.00 -6.23
N TYR A 57 -0.60 -8.13 -6.47
CA TYR A 57 -1.18 -8.57 -7.74
C TYR A 57 -2.28 -7.61 -8.19
N ASP A 58 -2.54 -7.54 -9.49
CA ASP A 58 -3.55 -6.63 -10.07
C ASP A 58 -4.97 -6.88 -9.55
N TYR A 59 -5.29 -8.11 -9.19
CA TYR A 59 -6.60 -8.50 -8.65
C TYR A 59 -6.64 -8.60 -7.12
N SER A 60 -5.58 -8.20 -6.41
CA SER A 60 -5.49 -8.33 -4.95
C SER A 60 -5.81 -7.05 -4.17
N CYS A 61 -6.34 -6.02 -4.84
CA CYS A 61 -6.71 -4.76 -4.16
C CYS A 61 -7.64 -4.99 -2.95
N GLY A 62 -8.56 -5.97 -3.04
CA GLY A 62 -9.47 -6.31 -1.95
C GLY A 62 -8.76 -6.86 -0.71
N SER A 63 -7.79 -7.76 -0.87
CA SER A 63 -7.02 -8.31 0.25
C SER A 63 -6.10 -7.27 0.87
N ALA A 64 -5.46 -6.44 0.06
CA ALA A 64 -4.58 -5.37 0.54
C ALA A 64 -5.36 -4.24 1.24
N ALA A 65 -6.53 -3.85 0.69
CA ALA A 65 -7.41 -2.88 1.34
C ALA A 65 -7.92 -3.42 2.69
N LEU A 66 -8.35 -4.69 2.74
CA LEU A 66 -8.80 -5.31 3.99
C LEU A 66 -7.66 -5.44 5.01
N ALA A 67 -6.46 -5.82 4.57
CA ALA A 67 -5.27 -5.85 5.42
C ALA A 67 -4.92 -4.45 5.96
N THR A 68 -5.06 -3.40 5.13
CA THR A 68 -4.90 -2.00 5.54
C THR A 68 -5.91 -1.61 6.62
N LEU A 69 -7.20 -1.90 6.38
CA LEU A 69 -8.26 -1.60 7.34
C LEU A 69 -7.99 -2.26 8.68
N LEU A 70 -7.72 -3.56 8.69
CA LEU A 70 -7.50 -4.33 9.92
C LEU A 70 -6.25 -3.88 10.67
N SER A 71 -5.13 -3.70 9.98
CA SER A 71 -3.84 -3.41 10.62
C SER A 71 -3.74 -1.97 11.13
N TYR A 72 -4.18 -1.00 10.33
CA TYR A 72 -3.96 0.42 10.64
C TYR A 72 -5.13 1.13 11.30
N HIS A 73 -6.33 0.55 11.24
CA HIS A 73 -7.50 1.15 11.87
C HIS A 73 -8.00 0.36 13.08
N TYR A 74 -7.93 -0.98 13.01
CA TYR A 74 -8.41 -1.85 14.09
C TYR A 74 -7.29 -2.47 14.94
N GLY A 75 -6.01 -2.21 14.63
CA GLY A 75 -4.87 -2.72 15.38
C GLY A 75 -4.64 -4.24 15.26
N LEU A 76 -5.33 -4.90 14.33
CA LEU A 76 -5.22 -6.33 14.08
C LEU A 76 -4.11 -6.59 13.07
N ARG A 77 -2.95 -7.04 13.53
CA ARG A 77 -1.78 -7.28 12.67
C ARG A 77 -2.04 -8.43 11.70
N VAL A 78 -2.29 -8.08 10.44
CA VAL A 78 -2.42 -9.01 9.32
C VAL A 78 -1.66 -8.45 8.12
N ASN A 79 -1.13 -9.35 7.28
CA ASN A 79 -0.52 -8.95 6.01
C ASN A 79 -1.41 -9.37 4.83
N GLU A 80 -1.17 -8.77 3.66
CA GLU A 80 -1.95 -9.07 2.45
C GLU A 80 -1.96 -10.55 2.10
N ALA A 81 -0.81 -11.23 2.17
CA ALA A 81 -0.68 -12.63 1.79
C ALA A 81 -1.55 -13.55 2.65
N GLN A 82 -1.67 -13.27 3.96
CA GLN A 82 -2.55 -14.02 4.87
C GLN A 82 -4.02 -13.83 4.51
N VAL A 83 -4.44 -12.57 4.30
CA VAL A 83 -5.82 -12.23 3.91
C VAL A 83 -6.13 -12.84 2.55
N PHE A 84 -5.25 -12.64 1.56
CA PHE A 84 -5.38 -13.18 0.22
C PHE A 84 -5.56 -14.71 0.24
N LYS A 85 -4.63 -15.43 0.87
CA LYS A 85 -4.64 -16.90 0.93
C LYS A 85 -5.94 -17.42 1.54
N SER A 86 -6.40 -16.81 2.62
CA SER A 86 -7.63 -17.22 3.29
C SER A 86 -8.86 -16.95 2.42
N MET A 87 -8.99 -15.75 1.83
CA MET A 87 -10.12 -15.41 0.97
C MET A 87 -10.13 -16.25 -0.32
N TYR A 88 -8.96 -16.49 -0.90
CA TYR A 88 -8.81 -17.29 -2.13
C TYR A 88 -9.16 -18.75 -1.91
N ALA A 89 -8.76 -19.34 -0.78
CA ALA A 89 -9.07 -20.74 -0.44
C ALA A 89 -10.57 -20.97 -0.20
N ASN A 90 -11.30 -19.96 0.31
CA ASN A 90 -12.72 -20.07 0.67
C ASN A 90 -13.66 -19.41 -0.36
N GLY A 91 -13.12 -18.80 -1.42
CA GLY A 91 -13.89 -18.13 -2.46
C GLY A 91 -13.94 -18.90 -3.78
N ASP A 92 -14.68 -18.34 -4.74
CA ASP A 92 -14.69 -18.82 -6.13
C ASP A 92 -13.39 -18.39 -6.84
N GLN A 93 -12.42 -19.29 -6.86
CA GLN A 93 -11.08 -19.02 -7.40
C GLN A 93 -11.10 -18.61 -8.87
N ALA A 94 -12.00 -19.17 -9.69
CA ALA A 94 -12.11 -18.84 -11.10
C ALA A 94 -12.58 -17.39 -11.27
N LYS A 95 -13.61 -17.01 -10.52
CA LYS A 95 -14.13 -15.64 -10.52
C LYS A 95 -13.15 -14.64 -9.94
N ILE A 96 -12.45 -14.99 -8.85
CA ILE A 96 -11.45 -14.13 -8.23
C ILE A 96 -10.32 -13.80 -9.22
N ARG A 97 -9.84 -14.76 -10.00
CA ARG A 97 -8.83 -14.52 -11.04
C ARG A 97 -9.30 -13.60 -12.17
N GLN A 98 -10.60 -13.55 -12.44
CA GLN A 98 -11.16 -12.74 -13.53
C GLN A 98 -11.49 -11.31 -13.10
N VAL A 99 -12.07 -11.14 -11.91
CA VAL A 99 -12.66 -9.87 -11.47
C VAL A 99 -12.21 -9.42 -10.07
N GLY A 100 -11.30 -10.15 -9.44
CA GLY A 100 -10.85 -9.89 -8.08
C GLY A 100 -11.84 -10.38 -7.01
N PHE A 101 -11.54 -10.05 -5.75
CA PHE A 101 -12.39 -10.39 -4.60
C PHE A 101 -13.69 -9.59 -4.59
N SER A 102 -14.73 -10.17 -4.00
CA SER A 102 -16.00 -9.51 -3.75
C SER A 102 -16.10 -9.05 -2.29
N LEU A 103 -17.06 -8.14 -2.00
CA LEU A 103 -17.41 -7.80 -0.61
C LEU A 103 -17.88 -9.00 0.20
N LEU A 104 -18.49 -10.00 -0.45
CA LEU A 104 -18.90 -11.24 0.20
C LEU A 104 -17.70 -12.08 0.65
N ASP A 105 -16.65 -12.15 -0.14
CA ASP A 105 -15.41 -12.85 0.24
C ASP A 105 -14.77 -12.17 1.45
N MET A 106 -14.77 -10.83 1.48
CA MET A 106 -14.28 -10.04 2.61
C MET A 106 -15.14 -10.24 3.87
N LYS A 107 -16.48 -10.26 3.70
CA LYS A 107 -17.42 -10.51 4.80
C LYS A 107 -17.17 -11.87 5.43
N ARG A 108 -17.08 -12.94 4.63
CA ARG A 108 -16.78 -14.30 5.11
C ARG A 108 -15.43 -14.38 5.83
N TYR A 109 -14.42 -13.70 5.31
CA TYR A 109 -13.14 -13.63 5.98
C TYR A 109 -13.25 -12.95 7.35
N LEU A 110 -13.95 -11.82 7.47
CA LEU A 110 -14.15 -11.13 8.73
C LEU A 110 -14.96 -11.96 9.72
N GLU A 111 -16.04 -12.60 9.27
CA GLU A 111 -16.84 -13.53 10.09
C GLU A 111 -16.00 -14.69 10.63
N SER A 112 -15.09 -15.25 9.83
CA SER A 112 -14.16 -16.30 10.29
C SER A 112 -13.19 -15.81 11.38
N ARG A 113 -13.07 -14.48 11.54
CA ARG A 113 -12.25 -13.82 12.55
C ARG A 113 -13.08 -13.27 13.72
N GLY A 114 -14.38 -13.57 13.75
CA GLY A 114 -15.31 -13.07 14.77
C GLY A 114 -15.65 -11.57 14.62
N LEU A 115 -15.49 -11.02 13.42
CA LEU A 115 -15.81 -9.62 13.12
C LEU A 115 -17.04 -9.56 12.22
N ALA A 116 -18.05 -8.78 12.61
CA ALA A 116 -19.23 -8.54 11.81
C ALA A 116 -19.04 -7.29 10.94
N ALA A 117 -19.36 -7.39 9.66
CA ALA A 117 -19.24 -6.30 8.70
C ALA A 117 -20.32 -6.38 7.63
N ASP A 118 -20.79 -5.21 7.19
CA ASP A 118 -21.82 -5.13 6.16
C ASP A 118 -21.55 -3.97 5.18
N GLY A 119 -22.15 -4.13 3.98
CA GLY A 119 -22.13 -3.11 2.95
C GLY A 119 -23.33 -2.18 3.06
N TYR A 120 -23.09 -0.90 3.04
CA TYR A 120 -24.10 0.15 3.13
C TYR A 120 -24.06 1.03 1.88
N ARG A 121 -25.24 1.45 1.43
CA ARG A 121 -25.34 2.56 0.47
C ARG A 121 -25.43 3.85 1.26
N ALA A 122 -24.51 4.77 1.02
CA ALA A 122 -24.43 6.02 1.77
C ALA A 122 -24.26 7.22 0.83
N SER A 123 -24.71 8.38 1.27
CA SER A 123 -24.33 9.66 0.71
C SER A 123 -22.96 10.09 1.25
N PHE A 124 -22.33 11.09 0.63
CA PHE A 124 -21.09 11.67 1.13
C PHE A 124 -21.23 12.19 2.56
N ASP A 125 -22.32 12.87 2.85
CA ASP A 125 -22.56 13.48 4.16
C ASP A 125 -22.77 12.41 5.25
N GLN A 126 -23.41 11.29 4.90
CA GLN A 126 -23.52 10.13 5.79
C GLN A 126 -22.15 9.48 6.03
N LEU A 127 -21.33 9.35 4.98
CA LEU A 127 -19.98 8.83 5.07
C LEU A 127 -19.10 9.70 5.99
N ALA A 128 -19.17 11.01 5.83
CA ALA A 128 -18.45 11.98 6.66
C ALA A 128 -18.94 11.98 8.13
N ALA A 129 -20.26 11.89 8.33
CA ALA A 129 -20.89 11.88 9.65
C ALA A 129 -20.58 10.61 10.44
N ALA A 130 -20.36 9.47 9.77
CA ALA A 130 -20.03 8.20 10.40
C ALA A 130 -18.70 8.23 11.17
N LYS A 131 -17.76 9.09 10.78
CA LYS A 131 -16.43 9.24 11.41
C LYS A 131 -15.73 7.91 11.68
N ALA A 132 -15.89 6.96 10.78
CA ALA A 132 -15.37 5.60 10.89
C ALA A 132 -14.64 5.19 9.60
N PRO A 133 -13.59 4.38 9.70
CA PRO A 133 -12.93 3.84 8.53
C PRO A 133 -13.83 2.79 7.85
N ALA A 134 -13.75 2.71 6.53
CA ALA A 134 -14.53 1.76 5.74
C ALA A 134 -13.78 1.37 4.47
N LEU A 135 -14.09 0.20 3.93
CA LEU A 135 -13.73 -0.13 2.56
C LEU A 135 -14.73 0.53 1.61
N LEU A 136 -14.22 1.14 0.57
CA LEU A 136 -15.03 1.77 -0.48
C LEU A 136 -14.78 1.09 -1.81
N VAL A 137 -15.79 1.09 -2.67
CA VAL A 137 -15.69 0.63 -4.04
C VAL A 137 -15.65 1.84 -4.95
N VAL A 138 -14.51 2.07 -5.59
CA VAL A 138 -14.33 3.15 -6.54
C VAL A 138 -14.20 2.59 -7.96
N ARG A 139 -14.43 3.44 -8.96
CA ARG A 139 -14.29 3.10 -10.39
C ARG A 139 -13.13 3.91 -10.98
N THR A 140 -12.23 3.19 -11.62
CA THR A 140 -11.15 3.77 -12.43
C THR A 140 -11.34 3.26 -13.85
N GLY A 141 -11.96 4.05 -14.70
CA GLY A 141 -12.41 3.60 -16.02
C GLY A 141 -13.47 2.49 -15.92
N THR A 142 -13.20 1.33 -16.50
CA THR A 142 -14.08 0.14 -16.43
C THR A 142 -13.81 -0.74 -15.23
N TYR A 143 -12.71 -0.51 -14.50
CA TYR A 143 -12.27 -1.36 -13.40
C TYR A 143 -12.86 -0.90 -12.06
N ARG A 144 -13.33 -1.87 -11.26
CA ARG A 144 -13.75 -1.65 -9.86
C ARG A 144 -12.57 -1.91 -8.95
N HIS A 145 -12.28 -0.93 -8.09
CA HIS A 145 -11.13 -0.95 -7.21
C HIS A 145 -11.55 -0.77 -5.75
N PHE A 146 -10.93 -1.51 -4.84
CA PHE A 146 -11.17 -1.39 -3.42
C PHE A 146 -10.12 -0.49 -2.79
N VAL A 147 -10.60 0.50 -2.05
CA VAL A 147 -9.78 1.45 -1.31
C VAL A 147 -10.28 1.60 0.13
N VAL A 148 -9.48 2.17 1.00
CA VAL A 148 -9.84 2.40 2.41
C VAL A 148 -10.11 3.87 2.64
N LEU A 149 -11.30 4.20 3.15
CA LEU A 149 -11.59 5.51 3.74
C LEU A 149 -10.79 5.63 5.04
N LYS A 150 -9.88 6.59 5.10
CA LYS A 150 -9.05 6.87 6.28
C LYS A 150 -9.47 8.13 7.01
N GLY A 151 -10.12 9.06 6.33
CA GLY A 151 -10.61 10.30 6.92
C GLY A 151 -11.43 11.14 5.95
N VAL A 152 -12.25 12.01 6.52
CA VAL A 152 -12.91 13.11 5.82
C VAL A 152 -12.66 14.37 6.63
N ARG A 153 -12.25 15.44 5.95
CA ARG A 153 -11.99 16.73 6.57
C ARG A 153 -12.47 17.82 5.61
N ASP A 154 -13.45 18.57 6.05
CA ASP A 154 -14.13 19.55 5.21
C ASP A 154 -14.65 18.89 3.92
N ASP A 155 -14.28 19.40 2.75
CA ASP A 155 -14.62 18.83 1.46
C ASP A 155 -13.51 17.94 0.88
N LYS A 156 -12.65 17.36 1.72
CA LYS A 156 -11.56 16.47 1.30
C LYS A 156 -11.68 15.07 1.89
N VAL A 157 -11.28 14.08 1.11
CA VAL A 157 -11.33 12.66 1.48
C VAL A 157 -9.92 12.08 1.45
N LEU A 158 -9.50 11.52 2.57
CA LEU A 158 -8.25 10.77 2.67
C LEU A 158 -8.51 9.29 2.39
N ILE A 159 -7.86 8.80 1.36
CA ILE A 159 -7.99 7.42 0.88
C ILE A 159 -6.65 6.69 1.02
N GLY A 160 -6.69 5.48 1.53
CA GLY A 160 -5.61 4.51 1.42
C GLY A 160 -5.84 3.59 0.22
N ASP A 161 -5.11 3.83 -0.85
CA ASP A 161 -5.21 3.07 -2.09
C ASP A 161 -4.11 1.99 -2.14
N PRO A 162 -4.46 0.70 -2.24
CA PRO A 162 -3.48 -0.38 -2.31
C PRO A 162 -2.50 -0.30 -3.48
N ALA A 163 -2.87 0.38 -4.57
CA ALA A 163 -2.02 0.56 -5.74
C ALA A 163 -1.17 1.84 -5.67
N LEU A 164 -1.70 2.91 -5.07
CA LEU A 164 -1.11 4.25 -5.12
C LEU A 164 -0.60 4.75 -3.76
N GLY A 165 -1.05 4.13 -2.65
CA GLY A 165 -0.76 4.60 -1.30
C GLY A 165 -1.78 5.63 -0.80
N LEU A 166 -1.38 6.47 0.14
CA LEU A 166 -2.23 7.55 0.65
C LEU A 166 -2.49 8.60 -0.42
N LYS A 167 -3.76 8.98 -0.60
CA LYS A 167 -4.20 10.06 -1.50
C LYS A 167 -5.29 10.91 -0.86
N VAL A 168 -5.26 12.18 -1.16
CA VAL A 168 -6.31 13.13 -0.79
C VAL A 168 -7.04 13.52 -2.08
N TYR A 169 -8.35 13.43 -2.04
CA TYR A 169 -9.24 13.84 -3.13
C TYR A 169 -10.16 14.95 -2.65
N ASP A 170 -10.50 15.88 -3.53
CA ASP A 170 -11.59 16.81 -3.28
C ASP A 170 -12.94 16.06 -3.39
N ARG A 171 -13.95 16.54 -2.67
CA ARG A 171 -15.30 15.94 -2.66
C ARG A 171 -15.85 15.70 -4.06
N GLN A 172 -15.70 16.67 -4.96
CA GLN A 172 -16.21 16.56 -6.32
C GLN A 172 -15.51 15.44 -7.11
N GLU A 173 -14.19 15.36 -7.04
CA GLU A 173 -13.40 14.31 -7.69
C GLU A 173 -13.74 12.93 -7.11
N PHE A 174 -13.80 12.83 -5.79
CA PHE A 174 -14.15 11.59 -5.10
C PHE A 174 -15.54 11.09 -5.51
N MET A 175 -16.54 11.95 -5.57
CA MET A 175 -17.91 11.58 -5.94
C MET A 175 -18.05 11.11 -7.39
N GLN A 176 -17.14 11.46 -8.30
CA GLN A 176 -17.13 10.96 -9.67
C GLN A 176 -16.67 9.49 -9.75
N MET A 177 -15.85 9.06 -8.82
CA MET A 177 -15.28 7.71 -8.81
C MET A 177 -15.98 6.76 -7.83
N TRP A 178 -16.56 7.27 -6.74
CA TRP A 178 -17.20 6.43 -5.72
C TRP A 178 -18.63 6.04 -6.14
N ASN A 179 -18.96 4.76 -5.97
CA ASN A 179 -20.27 4.21 -6.36
C ASN A 179 -21.34 4.29 -5.25
N GLY A 180 -21.05 4.98 -4.14
CA GLY A 180 -21.94 5.11 -3.00
C GLY A 180 -21.99 3.90 -2.06
N ILE A 181 -21.09 2.91 -2.23
CA ILE A 181 -21.02 1.74 -1.36
C ILE A 181 -19.86 1.89 -0.39
N ALA A 182 -20.16 1.79 0.91
CA ALA A 182 -19.22 1.69 2.00
C ALA A 182 -19.40 0.33 2.70
N PHE A 183 -18.31 -0.37 2.97
CA PHE A 183 -18.32 -1.63 3.71
C PHE A 183 -17.57 -1.40 5.02
N ALA A 184 -18.27 -1.55 6.14
CA ALA A 184 -17.79 -1.21 7.47
C ALA A 184 -17.91 -2.39 8.44
N ILE A 185 -16.94 -2.46 9.37
CA ILE A 185 -16.98 -3.38 10.50
C ILE A 185 -17.76 -2.68 11.62
N HIS A 186 -18.77 -3.34 12.17
CA HIS A 186 -19.62 -2.77 13.21
C HIS A 186 -19.46 -3.44 14.57
N ASP A 187 -19.14 -4.71 14.64
CA ASP A 187 -18.85 -5.39 15.91
C ASP A 187 -17.35 -5.69 16.02
N SER A 188 -16.60 -4.68 16.45
CA SER A 188 -15.16 -4.79 16.65
C SER A 188 -14.80 -4.80 18.13
N PRO A 189 -13.80 -5.59 18.55
CA PRO A 189 -13.26 -5.52 19.91
C PRO A 189 -12.59 -4.16 20.18
N THR A 190 -12.21 -3.44 19.13
CA THR A 190 -11.70 -2.07 19.21
C THR A 190 -12.86 -1.09 19.15
N ARG A 191 -13.18 -0.45 20.28
CA ARG A 191 -14.31 0.50 20.38
C ARG A 191 -14.11 1.74 19.51
N ASP A 192 -12.86 2.22 19.41
CA ASP A 192 -12.51 3.43 18.68
C ASP A 192 -11.45 3.09 17.62
N PRO A 193 -11.86 2.69 16.41
CA PRO A 193 -10.91 2.47 15.31
C PRO A 193 -10.21 3.79 14.95
N SER A 194 -8.93 3.71 14.62
CA SER A 194 -8.17 4.88 14.17
C SER A 194 -8.79 5.48 12.92
N TYR A 195 -9.15 6.77 12.97
CA TYR A 195 -9.78 7.48 11.87
C TYR A 195 -9.27 8.93 11.82
N ASN A 196 -9.11 9.46 10.62
CA ASN A 196 -8.79 10.87 10.39
C ASN A 196 -7.50 11.35 11.07
N ARG A 197 -6.44 10.52 11.05
CA ARG A 197 -5.18 10.76 11.72
C ARG A 197 -4.44 11.94 11.10
N GLU A 198 -4.02 12.91 11.91
CA GLU A 198 -3.39 14.16 11.48
C GLU A 198 -2.14 13.93 10.61
N GLU A 199 -1.29 13.00 11.00
CA GLU A 199 -0.05 12.69 10.29
C GLU A 199 -0.24 12.17 8.87
N GLU A 200 -1.43 11.63 8.55
CA GLU A 200 -1.75 11.10 7.21
C GLU A 200 -2.23 12.18 6.24
N TRP A 201 -2.62 13.35 6.74
CA TRP A 201 -3.04 14.50 5.93
C TRP A 201 -1.88 15.38 5.44
N ARG A 202 -0.68 15.15 5.92
CA ARG A 202 0.48 15.96 5.56
C ARG A 202 0.84 15.75 4.10
N PRO A 203 1.21 16.81 3.35
CA PRO A 203 1.52 16.72 1.92
C PRO A 203 2.60 15.68 1.57
N TRP A 204 3.60 15.53 2.44
CA TRP A 204 4.66 14.55 2.25
C TRP A 204 4.24 13.10 2.55
N ALA A 205 3.11 12.87 3.21
CA ALA A 205 2.59 11.53 3.49
C ALA A 205 1.77 10.97 2.33
N THR A 206 1.27 11.83 1.45
CA THR A 206 0.42 11.45 0.31
C THR A 206 1.23 11.29 -0.97
N ALA A 207 0.75 10.43 -1.87
CA ALA A 207 1.32 10.33 -3.20
C ALA A 207 1.14 11.64 -3.95
N PRO A 208 2.16 12.12 -4.68
CA PRO A 208 1.99 13.27 -5.55
C PRO A 208 0.92 12.94 -6.59
N LEU A 209 -0.09 13.78 -6.67
CA LEU A 209 -1.19 13.65 -7.62
C LEU A 209 -0.65 13.88 -9.02
N GLY A 210 -0.21 12.84 -9.74
CA GLY A 210 0.00 12.84 -11.19
C GLY A 210 0.64 14.06 -11.86
N MET A 211 1.01 15.06 -11.07
CA MET A 211 1.74 16.23 -11.55
C MET A 211 3.21 15.83 -11.70
N PRO A 212 3.81 15.97 -12.85
CA PRO A 212 5.26 15.91 -12.93
C PRO A 212 5.79 16.93 -11.91
N LEU A 213 6.76 16.52 -11.08
CA LEU A 213 7.52 17.47 -10.26
C LEU A 213 8.04 18.51 -11.27
N ASP A 214 7.56 19.74 -11.18
CA ASP A 214 8.15 20.79 -11.97
C ASP A 214 9.61 21.01 -11.51
N ASP A 215 10.45 21.51 -12.38
CA ASP A 215 11.88 21.73 -12.08
C ASP A 215 12.08 22.63 -10.84
N ARG A 216 11.10 23.49 -10.54
CA ARG A 216 11.09 24.35 -9.35
C ARG A 216 10.88 23.56 -8.07
N SER A 217 10.01 22.54 -8.10
CA SER A 217 9.79 21.66 -6.96
C SER A 217 11.02 20.83 -6.63
N LEU A 218 11.73 20.34 -7.64
CA LEU A 218 12.98 19.59 -7.46
C LEU A 218 14.10 20.49 -6.93
N SER A 219 14.27 21.68 -7.47
CA SER A 219 15.26 22.63 -7.02
C SER A 219 15.00 23.14 -5.59
N ALA A 220 13.73 23.35 -5.21
CA ALA A 220 13.37 23.71 -3.84
C ALA A 220 13.63 22.56 -2.85
N PHE A 221 13.33 21.33 -3.24
CA PHE A 221 13.55 20.15 -2.42
C PHE A 221 15.03 19.86 -2.19
N THR A 222 15.88 20.07 -3.19
CA THR A 222 17.31 19.78 -3.10
C THR A 222 18.14 20.93 -2.57
N ARG A 223 17.57 22.13 -2.43
CA ARG A 223 18.31 23.36 -1.99
C ARG A 223 18.93 23.24 -0.60
N GLU A 224 18.32 22.46 0.29
CA GLU A 224 18.83 22.24 1.65
C GLU A 224 19.75 21.02 1.76
N LEU A 225 19.95 20.27 0.67
CA LEU A 225 20.87 19.15 0.64
C LEU A 225 22.31 19.65 0.45
N PRO A 226 23.33 18.87 0.88
CA PRO A 226 24.72 19.16 0.56
C PRO A 226 24.92 19.39 -0.95
N PRO A 227 25.84 20.27 -1.36
CA PRO A 227 25.98 20.71 -2.76
C PRO A 227 26.07 19.60 -3.80
N ILE A 228 26.61 18.43 -3.42
CA ILE A 228 26.70 17.25 -4.32
C ILE A 228 25.36 16.62 -4.65
N TYR A 229 24.29 16.94 -3.90
CA TYR A 229 22.93 16.42 -4.10
C TYR A 229 21.97 17.49 -4.61
N GLN A 230 22.43 18.75 -4.74
CA GLN A 230 21.63 19.82 -5.29
C GLN A 230 21.54 19.66 -6.81
N ILE A 231 20.32 19.61 -7.32
CA ILE A 231 20.08 19.70 -8.76
C ILE A 231 20.26 21.18 -9.12
N THR A 232 21.45 21.54 -9.55
CA THR A 232 21.72 22.82 -10.22
C THR A 232 21.22 22.70 -11.65
N ASP A 233 20.47 23.68 -12.10
CA ASP A 233 19.76 23.78 -13.37
C ASP A 233 20.29 22.86 -14.50
N ILE A 234 19.45 21.95 -14.95
CA ILE A 234 19.72 21.02 -16.07
C ILE A 234 20.09 21.77 -17.38
N ILE A 235 19.87 23.08 -17.44
CA ILE A 235 20.19 23.93 -18.57
C ILE A 235 21.71 24.14 -18.77
N SER A 236 22.55 23.77 -17.78
CA SER A 236 24.02 23.85 -17.90
C SER A 236 24.70 22.55 -18.28
N LEU A 237 23.97 21.46 -18.48
CA LEU A 237 24.54 20.26 -19.08
C LEU A 237 24.59 20.42 -20.59
N ASP A 238 25.65 20.98 -20.94
CA ASP A 238 26.19 21.35 -22.20
C ASP A 238 26.26 20.22 -23.26
N PRO A 239 26.49 20.58 -24.51
CA PRO A 239 26.07 20.01 -25.78
C PRO A 239 26.89 18.80 -26.20
N ILE A 240 26.90 17.73 -25.41
CA ILE A 240 27.50 16.45 -25.83
C ILE A 240 26.48 15.52 -26.54
N PHE A 241 25.24 15.96 -26.65
CA PHE A 241 24.20 15.25 -27.41
C PHE A 241 23.59 16.14 -28.51
N ARG A 242 24.46 16.57 -29.46
CA ARG A 242 24.05 16.94 -30.81
C ARG A 242 24.53 15.92 -31.81
#